data_04819355307d2d730013e378406f4aeb
#
_entry.id   04819355307d2d730013e378406f4aeb
#
_cell.length_a   1.000
_cell.length_b   1.000
_cell.length_c   1.000
_cell.angle_alpha   90.00
_cell.angle_beta   90.00
_cell.angle_gamma   90.00
#
_symmetry.space_group_name_H-M   'P 1'
#
loop_
_entity.id
_entity.type
_entity.pdbx_description
1 polymer ?
#
loop_
_entity_poly.entity_id
_entity_poly.type
_entity_poly.pdbx_seq_one_letter_code
_entity_poly.pdbx_strand_id
1 'polypeptide(L)'
;INLLTDSLPAIALGVEPSDSEVMKDKPRAAKESILTGKFLSKIAVDGLVIGTMTMIAFLTGYRQNGALLGSTYAFGTLCLARLFHGFNCKSDRPVIFTKRFFNNKWLLGAFMLGAALITAVLTVPGLETVFKVETLNLAQLGTVYLCAFASLPIIQLLKWVRKE
;
A
#
# COMPACT_ATOMS: atom_id res chain seq x y z
N ILE A 1 14.20 -4.81 -2.51
CA ILE A 1 13.18 -4.13 -1.68
C ILE A 1 11.80 -4.63 -2.05
N ASN A 2 11.38 -4.56 -3.31
CA ASN A 2 10.04 -4.99 -3.75
C ASN A 2 9.68 -6.40 -3.26
N LEU A 3 10.61 -7.36 -3.29
CA LEU A 3 10.36 -8.70 -2.80
C LEU A 3 9.97 -8.71 -1.31
N LEU A 4 10.64 -7.93 -0.47
CA LEU A 4 10.33 -7.86 0.96
C LEU A 4 9.02 -7.09 1.23
N THR A 5 8.81 -5.95 0.56
CA THR A 5 7.62 -5.13 0.76
C THR A 5 6.33 -5.77 0.24
N ASP A 6 6.40 -6.69 -0.70
CA ASP A 6 5.25 -7.41 -1.24
C ASP A 6 5.05 -8.78 -0.59
N SER A 7 6.14 -9.56 -0.41
CA SER A 7 6.02 -10.93 0.09
C SER A 7 5.66 -11.01 1.56
N LEU A 8 6.23 -10.15 2.42
CA LEU A 8 5.93 -10.17 3.85
C LEU A 8 4.47 -9.84 4.16
N PRO A 9 3.87 -8.75 3.60
CA PRO A 9 2.45 -8.50 3.75
C PRO A 9 1.57 -9.61 3.16
N ALA A 10 1.96 -10.22 2.02
CA ALA A 10 1.20 -11.30 1.41
C ALA A 10 1.16 -12.54 2.30
N ILE A 11 2.29 -12.96 2.88
CA ILE A 11 2.35 -14.05 3.85
C ILE A 11 1.52 -13.72 5.10
N ALA A 12 1.63 -12.48 5.60
CA ALA A 12 0.87 -12.03 6.76
C ALA A 12 -0.65 -12.04 6.50
N LEU A 13 -1.10 -11.72 5.28
CA LEU A 13 -2.50 -11.85 4.88
C LEU A 13 -2.96 -13.31 4.79
N GLY A 14 -2.05 -14.23 4.44
CA GLY A 14 -2.34 -15.67 4.43
C GLY A 14 -2.67 -16.26 5.82
N VAL A 15 -2.23 -15.59 6.89
CA VAL A 15 -2.57 -15.94 8.29
C VAL A 15 -3.58 -14.97 8.91
N GLU A 16 -4.35 -14.25 8.08
CA GLU A 16 -5.40 -13.35 8.56
C GLU A 16 -6.45 -14.13 9.39
N PRO A 17 -6.80 -13.66 10.59
CA PRO A 17 -7.86 -14.28 11.38
C PRO A 17 -9.17 -14.36 10.60
N SER A 18 -9.80 -15.53 10.59
CA SER A 18 -11.05 -15.77 9.85
C SER A 18 -12.17 -14.84 10.33
N ASP A 19 -12.99 -14.39 9.37
CA ASP A 19 -14.19 -13.62 9.64
C ASP A 19 -15.32 -14.56 10.00
N SER A 20 -15.93 -14.38 11.17
CA SER A 20 -17.12 -15.14 11.56
C SER A 20 -18.31 -14.93 10.62
N GLU A 21 -18.30 -13.82 9.86
CA GLU A 21 -19.36 -13.52 8.89
C GLU A 21 -19.19 -14.25 7.56
N VAL A 22 -18.02 -14.80 7.24
CA VAL A 22 -17.76 -15.57 6.01
C VAL A 22 -18.75 -16.74 5.87
N MET A 23 -19.13 -17.34 7.02
CA MET A 23 -20.11 -18.45 7.01
C MET A 23 -21.55 -18.02 6.65
N LYS A 24 -21.82 -16.71 6.60
CA LYS A 24 -23.11 -16.18 6.15
C LYS A 24 -23.16 -15.89 4.65
N ASP A 25 -21.98 -15.85 4.01
CA ASP A 25 -21.89 -15.60 2.56
C ASP A 25 -22.24 -16.87 1.79
N LYS A 26 -22.84 -16.69 0.61
CA LYS A 26 -23.18 -17.84 -0.25
C LYS A 26 -21.90 -18.51 -0.78
N PRO A 27 -21.85 -19.84 -0.82
CA PRO A 27 -20.71 -20.56 -1.39
C PRO A 27 -20.44 -20.12 -2.83
N ARG A 28 -19.18 -19.99 -3.17
CA ARG A 28 -18.74 -19.71 -4.54
C ARG A 28 -19.06 -20.90 -5.45
N ALA A 29 -19.49 -20.63 -6.69
CA ALA A 29 -19.70 -21.69 -7.65
C ALA A 29 -18.36 -22.39 -7.99
N ALA A 30 -18.34 -23.72 -8.00
CA ALA A 30 -17.11 -24.50 -8.22
C ALA A 30 -16.42 -24.22 -9.57
N LYS A 31 -17.14 -23.70 -10.56
CA LYS A 31 -16.63 -23.34 -11.90
C LYS A 31 -16.33 -21.84 -12.05
N GLU A 32 -16.51 -21.04 -11.00
CA GLU A 32 -16.27 -19.61 -11.07
C GLU A 32 -14.77 -19.31 -11.11
N SER A 33 -14.34 -18.52 -12.11
CA SER A 33 -12.94 -18.08 -12.21
C SER A 33 -12.54 -17.24 -11.00
N ILE A 34 -11.29 -17.37 -10.54
CA ILE A 34 -10.71 -16.52 -9.50
C ILE A 34 -10.66 -15.07 -9.97
N LEU A 35 -10.33 -14.85 -11.25
CA LEU A 35 -10.28 -13.53 -11.89
C LEU A 35 -11.64 -13.18 -12.50
N THR A 36 -12.57 -12.79 -11.66
CA THR A 36 -13.86 -12.25 -12.13
C THR A 36 -13.72 -10.82 -12.64
N GLY A 37 -14.62 -10.37 -13.50
CA GLY A 37 -14.64 -8.97 -13.98
C GLY A 37 -14.73 -7.95 -12.83
N LYS A 38 -15.48 -8.25 -11.78
CA LYS A 38 -15.57 -7.44 -10.56
C LYS A 38 -14.22 -7.35 -9.84
N PHE A 39 -13.49 -8.46 -9.74
CA PHE A 39 -12.18 -8.50 -9.10
C PHE A 39 -11.13 -7.74 -9.91
N LEU A 40 -11.13 -7.88 -11.24
CA LEU A 40 -10.25 -7.13 -12.13
C LEU A 40 -10.51 -5.61 -12.07
N SER A 41 -11.78 -5.21 -12.05
CA SER A 41 -12.16 -3.80 -11.87
C SER A 41 -11.65 -3.23 -10.52
N LYS A 42 -11.73 -4.02 -9.45
CA LYS A 42 -11.20 -3.64 -8.14
C LYS A 42 -9.68 -3.40 -8.21
N ILE A 43 -8.93 -4.35 -8.76
CA ILE A 43 -7.47 -4.23 -8.93
C ILE A 43 -7.12 -2.99 -9.75
N ALA A 44 -7.83 -2.76 -10.88
CA ALA A 44 -7.56 -1.63 -11.76
C ALA A 44 -7.77 -0.28 -11.04
N VAL A 45 -8.84 -0.15 -10.26
CA VAL A 45 -9.12 1.09 -9.54
C VAL A 45 -8.16 1.30 -8.37
N ASP A 46 -7.86 0.27 -7.61
CA ASP A 46 -6.90 0.36 -6.50
C ASP A 46 -5.51 0.71 -7.04
N GLY A 47 -5.10 0.10 -8.16
CA GLY A 47 -3.86 0.43 -8.87
C GLY A 47 -3.84 1.87 -9.41
N LEU A 48 -4.98 2.36 -9.93
CA LEU A 48 -5.10 3.74 -10.40
C LEU A 48 -4.93 4.74 -9.25
N VAL A 49 -5.53 4.49 -8.09
CA VAL A 49 -5.37 5.35 -6.90
C VAL A 49 -3.91 5.40 -6.47
N ILE A 50 -3.25 4.24 -6.32
CA ILE A 50 -1.83 4.17 -5.93
C ILE A 50 -0.96 4.87 -6.97
N GLY A 51 -1.19 4.62 -8.26
CA GLY A 51 -0.46 5.25 -9.36
C GLY A 51 -0.63 6.77 -9.37
N THR A 52 -1.85 7.27 -9.12
CA THR A 52 -2.12 8.71 -9.04
C THR A 52 -1.39 9.36 -7.87
N MET A 53 -1.42 8.76 -6.68
CA MET A 53 -0.67 9.27 -5.52
C MET A 53 0.84 9.25 -5.76
N THR A 54 1.35 8.21 -6.42
CA THR A 54 2.76 8.12 -6.83
C THR A 54 3.14 9.22 -7.83
N MET A 55 2.26 9.52 -8.81
CA MET A 55 2.48 10.58 -9.77
C MET A 55 2.45 11.98 -9.11
N ILE A 56 1.54 12.20 -8.18
CA ILE A 56 1.51 13.45 -7.39
C ILE A 56 2.82 13.63 -6.62
N ALA A 57 3.30 12.57 -5.97
CA ALA A 57 4.58 12.60 -5.27
C ALA A 57 5.74 12.89 -6.24
N PHE A 58 5.80 12.22 -7.39
CA PHE A 58 6.79 12.47 -8.42
C PHE A 58 6.82 13.94 -8.84
N LEU A 59 5.66 14.49 -9.22
CA LEU A 59 5.55 15.88 -9.67
C LEU A 59 5.95 16.88 -8.57
N THR A 60 5.64 16.56 -7.32
CA THR A 60 6.03 17.38 -6.16
C THR A 60 7.54 17.41 -5.99
N GLY A 61 8.20 16.25 -6.00
CA GLY A 61 9.66 16.17 -5.93
C GLY A 61 10.36 16.77 -7.15
N TYR A 62 9.82 16.53 -8.35
CA TYR A 62 10.34 17.07 -9.59
C TYR A 62 10.36 18.61 -9.60
N ARG A 63 9.30 19.24 -9.08
CA ARG A 63 9.23 20.71 -8.97
C ARG A 63 10.18 21.29 -7.93
N GLN A 64 10.59 20.51 -6.93
CA GLN A 64 11.50 20.96 -5.88
C GLN A 64 12.97 20.90 -6.32
N ASN A 65 13.42 19.77 -6.87
CA ASN A 65 14.83 19.52 -7.21
C ASN A 65 15.03 18.60 -8.42
N GLY A 66 14.14 18.64 -9.38
CA GLY A 66 14.29 17.93 -10.65
C GLY A 66 14.01 16.43 -10.61
N ALA A 67 14.48 15.74 -11.67
CA ALA A 67 14.06 14.36 -11.95
C ALA A 67 14.49 13.34 -10.89
N LEU A 68 15.67 13.49 -10.29
CA LEU A 68 16.18 12.54 -9.29
C LEU A 68 15.32 12.57 -8.02
N LEU A 69 15.03 13.76 -7.48
CA LEU A 69 14.16 13.89 -6.31
C LEU A 69 12.73 13.43 -6.64
N GLY A 70 12.21 13.74 -7.82
CA GLY A 70 10.91 13.25 -8.29
C GLY A 70 10.86 11.72 -8.31
N SER A 71 11.87 11.06 -8.88
CA SER A 71 11.97 9.59 -8.91
C SER A 71 12.10 9.00 -7.52
N THR A 72 12.82 9.66 -6.62
CA THR A 72 12.96 9.25 -5.21
C THR A 72 11.62 9.30 -4.48
N TYR A 73 10.85 10.38 -4.68
CA TYR A 73 9.51 10.52 -4.10
C TYR A 73 8.56 9.45 -4.64
N ALA A 74 8.59 9.20 -5.96
CA ALA A 74 7.77 8.17 -6.58
C ALA A 74 8.12 6.78 -6.04
N PHE A 75 9.41 6.45 -5.96
CA PHE A 75 9.88 5.18 -5.42
C PHE A 75 9.42 4.96 -3.97
N GLY A 76 9.68 5.93 -3.08
CA GLY A 76 9.29 5.84 -1.67
C GLY A 76 7.78 5.75 -1.50
N THR A 77 7.03 6.60 -2.22
CA THR A 77 5.56 6.61 -2.19
C THR A 77 4.98 5.29 -2.68
N LEU A 78 5.47 4.75 -3.80
CA LEU A 78 4.96 3.48 -4.35
C LEU A 78 5.21 2.32 -3.39
N CYS A 79 6.41 2.20 -2.83
CA CYS A 79 6.75 1.14 -1.88
C CYS A 79 5.90 1.23 -0.60
N LEU A 80 5.76 2.44 -0.02
CA LEU A 80 4.95 2.64 1.18
C LEU A 80 3.45 2.47 0.91
N ALA A 81 2.94 2.96 -0.23
CA ALA A 81 1.53 2.79 -0.60
C ALA A 81 1.14 1.32 -0.72
N ARG A 82 2.04 0.46 -1.23
CA ARG A 82 1.83 -1.00 -1.28
C ARG A 82 1.75 -1.62 0.12
N LEU A 83 2.60 -1.17 1.05
CA LEU A 83 2.53 -1.59 2.45
C LEU A 83 1.19 -1.17 3.09
N PHE A 84 0.76 0.07 2.88
CA PHE A 84 -0.56 0.53 3.33
C PHE A 84 -1.70 -0.23 2.65
N HIS A 85 -1.55 -0.57 1.37
CA HIS A 85 -2.54 -1.34 0.63
C HIS A 85 -2.74 -2.75 1.20
N GLY A 86 -1.73 -3.35 1.84
CA GLY A 86 -1.88 -4.59 2.59
C GLY A 86 -3.05 -4.57 3.58
N PHE A 87 -3.27 -3.42 4.27
CA PHE A 87 -4.44 -3.24 5.15
C PHE A 87 -5.76 -3.16 4.37
N ASN A 88 -5.72 -2.67 3.13
CA ASN A 88 -6.88 -2.68 2.25
C ASN A 88 -7.24 -4.10 1.77
N CYS A 89 -6.27 -4.99 1.64
CA CYS A 89 -6.48 -6.36 1.19
C CYS A 89 -7.07 -7.30 2.24
N LYS A 90 -7.15 -6.88 3.51
CA LYS A 90 -7.69 -7.70 4.62
C LYS A 90 -9.15 -8.12 4.44
N SER A 91 -9.97 -7.30 3.80
CA SER A 91 -11.39 -7.55 3.62
C SER A 91 -11.92 -6.79 2.42
N ASP A 92 -12.94 -7.32 1.77
CA ASP A 92 -13.70 -6.59 0.75
C ASP A 92 -14.58 -5.48 1.34
N ARG A 93 -14.92 -5.60 2.63
CA ARG A 93 -15.64 -4.57 3.39
C ARG A 93 -14.68 -3.53 3.98
N PRO A 94 -15.11 -2.26 4.17
CA PRO A 94 -14.29 -1.24 4.82
C PRO A 94 -13.92 -1.66 6.25
N VAL A 95 -12.63 -1.55 6.62
CA VAL A 95 -12.14 -1.99 7.93
C VAL A 95 -11.49 -0.87 8.75
N ILE A 96 -11.30 0.32 8.19
CA ILE A 96 -10.50 1.41 8.79
C ILE A 96 -11.01 1.86 10.17
N PHE A 97 -12.32 1.79 10.42
CA PHE A 97 -12.93 2.17 11.70
C PHE A 97 -13.32 0.98 12.57
N THR A 98 -12.79 -0.21 12.30
CA THR A 98 -13.11 -1.43 13.04
C THR A 98 -11.90 -1.94 13.80
N LYS A 99 -12.15 -2.68 14.89
CA LYS A 99 -11.09 -3.37 15.66
C LYS A 99 -10.31 -4.37 14.77
N ARG A 100 -10.86 -4.75 13.64
CA ARG A 100 -10.25 -5.66 12.66
C ARG A 100 -9.03 -5.05 11.97
N PHE A 101 -8.93 -3.71 11.91
CA PHE A 101 -7.80 -3.05 11.26
C PHE A 101 -6.46 -3.48 11.86
N PHE A 102 -6.37 -3.62 13.19
CA PHE A 102 -5.14 -3.96 13.92
C PHE A 102 -5.09 -5.40 14.44
N ASN A 103 -6.04 -6.28 14.11
CA ASN A 103 -6.10 -7.63 14.66
C ASN A 103 -5.00 -8.57 14.14
N ASN A 104 -4.43 -8.29 12.96
CA ASN A 104 -3.35 -9.07 12.38
C ASN A 104 -1.97 -8.49 12.78
N LYS A 105 -1.38 -9.08 13.81
CA LYS A 105 -0.06 -8.65 14.32
C LYS A 105 1.07 -8.92 13.31
N TRP A 106 0.94 -9.97 12.48
CA TRP A 106 1.93 -10.29 11.46
C TRP A 106 1.94 -9.26 10.34
N LEU A 107 0.76 -8.78 9.92
CA LEU A 107 0.66 -7.70 8.93
C LEU A 107 1.23 -6.39 9.48
N LEU A 108 0.97 -6.09 10.76
CA LEU A 108 1.54 -4.91 11.42
C LEU A 108 3.07 -5.01 11.49
N GLY A 109 3.61 -6.18 11.86
CA GLY A 109 5.06 -6.45 11.87
C GLY A 109 5.70 -6.31 10.49
N ALA A 110 5.07 -6.88 9.46
CA ALA A 110 5.51 -6.76 8.06
C ALA A 110 5.51 -5.29 7.59
N PHE A 111 4.45 -4.54 7.93
CA PHE A 111 4.37 -3.11 7.65
C PHE A 111 5.50 -2.33 8.32
N MET A 112 5.72 -2.52 9.63
CA MET A 112 6.75 -1.81 10.39
C MET A 112 8.15 -2.11 9.83
N LEU A 113 8.45 -3.36 9.52
CA LEU A 113 9.73 -3.76 8.94
C LEU A 113 9.93 -3.13 7.54
N GLY A 114 8.92 -3.23 6.67
CA GLY A 114 8.97 -2.66 5.33
C GLY A 114 9.11 -1.14 5.37
N ALA A 115 8.36 -0.45 6.22
CA ALA A 115 8.45 1.00 6.40
C ALA A 115 9.83 1.42 6.92
N ALA A 116 10.39 0.70 7.90
CA ALA A 116 11.73 0.96 8.41
C ALA A 116 12.80 0.80 7.33
N LEU A 117 12.72 -0.26 6.51
CA LEU A 117 13.65 -0.48 5.41
C LEU A 117 13.58 0.63 4.36
N ILE A 118 12.39 1.02 3.94
CA ILE A 118 12.21 2.12 2.97
C ILE A 118 12.72 3.44 3.56
N THR A 119 12.39 3.73 4.82
CA THR A 119 12.89 4.94 5.50
C THR A 119 14.40 4.95 5.55
N ALA A 120 15.04 3.84 5.91
CA ALA A 120 16.49 3.74 5.92
C ALA A 120 17.10 4.03 4.54
N VAL A 121 16.54 3.45 3.47
CA VAL A 121 17.01 3.69 2.10
C VAL A 121 16.89 5.16 1.70
N LEU A 122 15.85 5.85 2.15
CA LEU A 122 15.58 7.25 1.80
C LEU A 122 16.31 8.26 2.69
N THR A 123 16.87 7.85 3.85
CA THR A 123 17.43 8.79 4.82
C THR A 123 18.89 8.51 5.19
N VAL A 124 19.38 7.28 5.01
CA VAL A 124 20.75 6.92 5.41
C VAL A 124 21.72 7.27 4.29
N PRO A 125 22.69 8.19 4.53
CA PRO A 125 23.74 8.52 3.57
C PRO A 125 24.55 7.28 3.18
N GLY A 126 24.90 7.18 1.89
CA GLY A 126 25.63 6.04 1.34
C GLY A 126 24.75 5.00 0.65
N LEU A 127 23.45 4.93 0.98
CA LEU A 127 22.50 4.06 0.26
C LEU A 127 22.00 4.68 -1.05
N GLU A 128 22.11 5.99 -1.21
CA GLU A 128 21.71 6.73 -2.40
C GLU A 128 22.37 6.21 -3.68
N THR A 129 23.64 5.85 -3.62
CA THR A 129 24.39 5.32 -4.77
C THR A 129 23.92 3.94 -5.20
N VAL A 130 23.55 3.10 -4.23
CA VAL A 130 23.10 1.73 -4.46
C VAL A 130 21.69 1.72 -5.04
N PHE A 131 20.80 2.57 -4.50
CA PHE A 131 19.39 2.60 -4.89
C PHE A 131 19.06 3.69 -5.92
N LYS A 132 20.03 4.52 -6.28
CA LYS A 132 19.87 5.67 -7.20
C LYS A 132 18.73 6.60 -6.75
N VAL A 133 18.72 6.91 -5.47
CA VAL A 133 17.78 7.81 -4.81
C VAL A 133 18.52 9.03 -4.28
N GLU A 134 17.80 10.10 -3.96
CA GLU A 134 18.32 11.26 -3.25
C GLU A 134 18.03 11.11 -1.76
N THR A 135 18.97 11.46 -0.88
CA THR A 135 18.76 11.42 0.56
C THR A 135 17.73 12.48 0.96
N LEU A 136 16.64 12.06 1.57
CA LEU A 136 15.52 12.92 1.93
C LEU A 136 15.72 13.53 3.34
N ASN A 137 15.37 14.81 3.47
CA ASN A 137 15.18 15.43 4.76
C ASN A 137 13.81 15.04 5.37
N LEU A 138 13.60 15.39 6.66
CA LEU A 138 12.40 14.99 7.39
C LEU A 138 11.09 15.51 6.75
N ALA A 139 11.09 16.73 6.21
CA ALA A 139 9.91 17.32 5.57
C ALA A 139 9.59 16.60 4.25
N GLN A 140 10.61 16.28 3.48
CA GLN A 140 10.48 15.53 2.23
C GLN A 140 9.99 14.10 2.49
N LEU A 141 10.55 13.43 3.49
CA LEU A 141 10.10 12.11 3.94
C LEU A 141 8.62 12.15 4.37
N GLY A 142 8.23 13.19 5.14
CA GLY A 142 6.85 13.41 5.54
C GLY A 142 5.90 13.54 4.35
N THR A 143 6.32 14.21 3.28
CA THR A 143 5.54 14.33 2.03
C THR A 143 5.33 12.96 1.37
N VAL A 144 6.38 12.14 1.29
CA VAL A 144 6.32 10.78 0.73
C VAL A 144 5.35 9.92 1.54
N TYR A 145 5.45 9.95 2.87
CA TYR A 145 4.53 9.21 3.76
C TYR A 145 3.08 9.69 3.63
N LEU A 146 2.86 11.00 3.52
CA LEU A 146 1.52 11.58 3.37
C LEU A 146 0.86 11.13 2.07
N CYS A 147 1.59 11.19 0.94
CA CYS A 147 1.10 10.70 -0.35
C CYS A 147 0.80 9.21 -0.33
N ALA A 148 1.68 8.41 0.28
CA ALA A 148 1.48 6.97 0.41
C ALA A 148 0.28 6.64 1.30
N PHE A 149 0.18 7.27 2.47
CA PHE A 149 -0.93 7.07 3.40
C PHE A 149 -2.27 7.47 2.81
N ALA A 150 -2.33 8.54 2.01
CA ALA A 150 -3.57 9.01 1.38
C ALA A 150 -4.25 7.94 0.51
N SER A 151 -3.49 7.02 -0.07
CA SER A 151 -4.04 5.90 -0.85
C SER A 151 -4.93 4.98 -0.01
N LEU A 152 -4.62 4.79 1.28
CA LEU A 152 -5.35 3.91 2.18
C LEU A 152 -6.80 4.37 2.41
N PRO A 153 -7.07 5.59 2.93
CA PRO A 153 -8.44 6.05 3.16
C PRO A 153 -9.22 6.22 1.85
N ILE A 154 -8.58 6.63 0.76
CA ILE A 154 -9.26 6.76 -0.54
C ILE A 154 -9.80 5.40 -0.99
N ILE A 155 -8.99 4.34 -0.95
CA ILE A 155 -9.44 2.99 -1.32
C ILE A 155 -10.54 2.49 -0.35
N GLN A 156 -10.44 2.77 0.94
CA GLN A 156 -11.48 2.41 1.91
C GLN A 156 -12.82 3.13 1.65
N LEU A 157 -12.77 4.41 1.28
CA LEU A 157 -13.96 5.17 0.87
C LEU A 157 -14.59 4.60 -0.41
N LEU A 158 -13.75 4.23 -1.40
CA LEU A 158 -14.24 3.59 -2.62
C LEU A 158 -14.91 2.24 -2.34
N LYS A 159 -14.42 1.47 -1.38
CA LYS A 159 -15.09 0.24 -0.91
C LYS A 159 -16.43 0.53 -0.26
N TRP A 160 -16.53 1.63 0.47
CA TRP A 160 -17.79 2.03 1.11
C TRP A 160 -18.85 2.43 0.09
N VAL A 161 -18.44 3.13 -0.97
CA VAL A 161 -19.34 3.52 -2.09
C VAL A 161 -19.76 2.32 -2.95
N ARG A 162 -18.85 1.34 -3.12
CA ARG A 162 -19.10 0.11 -3.89
C ARG A 162 -19.87 -0.97 -3.13
N LYS A 163 -20.36 -0.65 -1.93
CA LYS A 163 -21.12 -1.55 -1.08
C LYS A 163 -22.52 -1.76 -1.70
N GLU A 164 -22.57 -2.65 -2.70
CA GLU A 164 -23.78 -3.35 -3.17
C GLU A 164 -23.72 -4.82 -2.77
#